data_6d5fa6d20dfe970d0a188798289fd8e3
#
_entry.id   6d5fa6d20dfe970d0a188798289fd8e3
#
_cell.length_a   1.000
_cell.length_b   1.000
_cell.length_c   1.000
_cell.angle_alpha   90.00
_cell.angle_beta   90.00
_cell.angle_gamma   90.00
#
_symmetry.space_group_name_H-M   'P 1'
#
loop_
_entity.id
_entity.type
_entity.pdbx_description
1 polymer ?
#
loop_
_entity_poly.entity_id
_entity_poly.type
_entity_poly.pdbx_seq_one_letter_code
_entity_poly.pdbx_strand_id
1 'polypeptide(L)'
;MMQRLLFPILLVACLSFGLGPLMTTVPAASAAAAVRPGQQGKPVEDNKTLLVYPNPSTGIVHLTISNLQGKKVELSVLNVIGSVMYRETLTEMNDRYTKMLDLSKFANGLYYVRLEADNTSQMCKLVIR
;
A
#
# COMPACT_ATOMS: atom_id res chain seq x y z
N MET A 1 50.38 12.04 21.36
CA MET A 1 51.35 11.95 20.24
C MET A 1 50.56 12.19 18.98
N MET A 2 50.60 13.29 18.53
CA MET A 2 51.01 14.07 17.35
C MET A 2 51.47 13.20 16.19
N GLN A 3 50.76 13.25 15.09
CA GLN A 3 51.41 13.36 13.79
C GLN A 3 50.44 13.91 12.73
N ARG A 4 50.77 15.12 12.37
CA ARG A 4 50.32 15.85 11.20
C ARG A 4 51.10 15.35 9.99
N LEU A 5 50.52 15.33 8.82
CA LEU A 5 51.16 15.56 7.51
C LEU A 5 50.04 15.79 6.51
N LEU A 6 49.85 17.01 6.10
CA LEU A 6 50.44 17.82 5.06
C LEU A 6 50.09 17.35 3.63
N PHE A 7 49.38 18.25 3.00
CA PHE A 7 49.10 18.48 1.56
C PHE A 7 50.29 18.25 0.64
N PRO A 8 50.09 18.03 -0.66
CA PRO A 8 50.20 19.21 -1.51
C PRO A 8 49.16 19.34 -2.65
N ILE A 9 48.87 20.57 -2.89
CA ILE A 9 48.34 21.23 -4.07
C ILE A 9 49.06 20.81 -5.32
N LEU A 10 48.36 20.42 -6.36
CA LEU A 10 48.87 20.54 -7.73
C LEU A 10 47.85 21.19 -8.64
N LEU A 11 48.15 22.40 -8.95
CA LEU A 11 47.54 23.33 -9.87
C LEU A 11 48.04 23.00 -11.28
N VAL A 12 47.17 22.63 -12.19
CA VAL A 12 47.48 22.68 -13.63
C VAL A 12 46.34 23.35 -14.35
N ALA A 13 46.63 24.56 -14.72
CA ALA A 13 45.90 25.32 -15.71
C ALA A 13 46.25 24.81 -17.12
N CYS A 14 45.29 24.58 -17.95
CA CYS A 14 45.47 24.63 -19.41
C CYS A 14 44.30 25.29 -20.08
N LEU A 15 44.63 26.45 -20.62
CA LEU A 15 43.90 27.19 -21.61
C LEU A 15 43.62 26.35 -22.87
N SER A 16 42.51 26.54 -23.48
CA SER A 16 42.38 27.14 -24.80
C SER A 16 41.19 26.61 -25.60
N PHE A 17 40.45 27.56 -26.06
CA PHE A 17 39.98 27.76 -27.44
C PHE A 17 39.02 26.75 -28.05
N GLY A 18 37.86 27.26 -28.40
CA GLY A 18 36.95 26.62 -29.34
C GLY A 18 35.60 27.33 -29.42
N LEU A 19 35.60 28.46 -30.12
CA LEU A 19 34.36 29.08 -30.62
C LEU A 19 33.67 28.15 -31.60
N GLY A 20 32.36 27.90 -31.40
CA GLY A 20 31.49 27.30 -32.41
C GLY A 20 30.04 27.28 -31.97
N PRO A 21 29.19 28.18 -32.47
CA PRO A 21 27.74 28.04 -32.28
C PRO A 21 27.20 27.06 -33.33
N LEU A 22 27.04 25.80 -32.95
CA LEU A 22 26.22 24.88 -33.72
C LEU A 22 24.78 24.98 -33.20
N MET A 23 24.00 25.75 -33.93
CA MET A 23 22.54 25.66 -33.90
C MET A 23 22.13 24.25 -34.34
N THR A 24 21.84 23.40 -33.41
CA THR A 24 21.10 22.18 -33.70
C THR A 24 19.64 22.46 -33.45
N THR A 25 18.92 22.60 -34.51
CA THR A 25 17.47 22.56 -34.56
C THR A 25 17.00 21.23 -34.00
N VAL A 26 16.32 21.30 -32.86
CA VAL A 26 15.63 20.13 -32.27
C VAL A 26 14.38 19.90 -33.14
N PRO A 27 14.23 18.75 -33.82
CA PRO A 27 12.94 18.41 -34.41
C PRO A 27 11.98 18.11 -33.25
N ALA A 28 10.90 18.86 -33.21
CA ALA A 28 9.77 18.55 -32.35
C ALA A 28 9.20 17.21 -32.82
N ALA A 29 9.65 16.14 -32.26
CA ALA A 29 9.00 14.84 -32.36
C ALA A 29 7.73 14.91 -31.52
N SER A 30 6.63 15.19 -32.19
CA SER A 30 5.30 14.93 -31.68
C SER A 30 5.22 13.44 -31.38
N ALA A 31 5.49 13.07 -30.15
CA ALA A 31 5.18 11.75 -29.65
C ALA A 31 3.66 11.68 -29.49
N ALA A 32 2.98 11.27 -30.54
CA ALA A 32 1.65 10.75 -30.43
C ALA A 32 1.71 9.62 -29.41
N ALA A 33 1.14 9.86 -28.23
CA ALA A 33 0.93 8.84 -27.23
C ALA A 33 0.08 7.75 -27.87
N ALA A 34 0.72 6.69 -28.31
CA ALA A 34 0.03 5.46 -28.67
C ALA A 34 -0.61 4.94 -27.39
N VAL A 35 -1.89 5.20 -27.25
CA VAL A 35 -2.76 4.49 -26.33
C VAL A 35 -2.62 3.01 -26.71
N ARG A 36 -1.89 2.26 -25.91
CA ARG A 36 -1.86 0.81 -26.00
C ARG A 36 -3.18 0.28 -25.45
N PRO A 37 -4.09 -0.24 -26.28
CA PRO A 37 -5.24 -0.95 -25.76
C PRO A 37 -4.76 -2.31 -25.25
N GLY A 38 -5.06 -2.61 -23.99
CA GLY A 38 -5.05 -3.96 -23.50
C GLY A 38 -3.75 -4.46 -22.89
N GLN A 39 -3.25 -3.84 -21.84
CA GLN A 39 -2.82 -4.65 -20.74
C GLN A 39 -4.05 -4.91 -19.87
N GLN A 40 -4.81 -5.92 -20.25
CA GLN A 40 -5.60 -6.67 -19.31
C GLN A 40 -4.60 -7.13 -18.25
N GLY A 41 -4.56 -6.40 -17.14
CA GLY A 41 -3.87 -6.83 -15.97
C GLY A 41 -4.34 -8.26 -15.71
N LYS A 42 -3.40 -9.21 -15.82
CA LYS A 42 -3.54 -10.53 -15.26
C LYS A 42 -4.27 -10.35 -13.93
N PRO A 43 -5.35 -11.09 -13.63
CA PRO A 43 -5.93 -11.01 -12.30
C PRO A 43 -4.75 -11.19 -11.34
N VAL A 44 -4.40 -10.13 -10.64
CA VAL A 44 -3.54 -10.25 -9.48
C VAL A 44 -4.33 -11.22 -8.63
N GLU A 45 -3.86 -12.46 -8.47
CA GLU A 45 -4.33 -13.32 -7.42
C GLU A 45 -4.10 -12.51 -6.16
N ASP A 46 -5.18 -11.85 -5.79
CA ASP A 46 -5.27 -11.10 -4.57
C ASP A 46 -5.08 -12.12 -3.45
N ASN A 47 -3.84 -12.31 -3.03
CA ASN A 47 -3.51 -12.96 -1.77
C ASN A 47 -4.03 -12.09 -0.63
N LYS A 48 -5.28 -11.65 -0.76
CA LYS A 48 -5.97 -10.92 0.27
C LYS A 48 -6.19 -11.85 1.44
N THR A 49 -5.41 -11.62 2.46
CA THR A 49 -5.59 -12.32 3.73
C THR A 49 -6.94 -11.99 4.37
N LEU A 50 -7.52 -10.83 4.04
CA LEU A 50 -8.79 -10.36 4.57
C LEU A 50 -9.77 -10.00 3.45
N LEU A 51 -10.93 -10.66 3.43
CA LEU A 51 -12.08 -10.31 2.60
C LEU A 51 -13.26 -9.92 3.49
N VAL A 52 -14.00 -8.88 3.10
CA VAL A 52 -15.20 -8.38 3.80
C VAL A 52 -16.32 -8.23 2.80
N TYR A 53 -17.45 -8.92 3.02
CA TYR A 53 -18.60 -8.87 2.12
C TYR A 53 -19.93 -9.08 2.86
N PRO A 54 -21.07 -8.55 2.35
CA PRO A 54 -21.15 -7.62 1.23
C PRO A 54 -20.55 -6.26 1.58
N ASN A 55 -20.11 -5.51 0.56
CA ASN A 55 -19.61 -4.15 0.73
C ASN A 55 -20.04 -3.31 -0.49
N PRO A 56 -21.02 -2.40 -0.35
CA PRO A 56 -21.69 -1.94 0.89
C PRO A 56 -22.56 -2.99 1.59
N SER A 57 -22.75 -2.80 2.92
CA SER A 57 -23.54 -3.67 3.79
C SER A 57 -24.66 -2.90 4.48
N THR A 58 -25.70 -3.61 4.92
CA THR A 58 -26.76 -3.11 5.80
C THR A 58 -26.47 -3.34 7.29
N GLY A 59 -25.20 -3.68 7.61
CA GLY A 59 -24.73 -3.92 8.98
C GLY A 59 -24.25 -5.34 9.25
N ILE A 60 -24.73 -6.33 8.53
CA ILE A 60 -24.22 -7.70 8.66
C ILE A 60 -23.17 -7.95 7.58
N VAL A 61 -21.98 -8.35 8.01
CA VAL A 61 -20.84 -8.63 7.13
C VAL A 61 -20.21 -9.97 7.45
N HIS A 62 -19.71 -10.61 6.41
CA HIS A 62 -18.90 -11.80 6.51
C HIS A 62 -17.44 -11.43 6.29
N LEU A 63 -16.59 -11.92 7.17
CA LEU A 63 -15.16 -11.82 7.06
C LEU A 63 -14.61 -13.18 6.65
N THR A 64 -13.76 -13.21 5.65
CA THR A 64 -12.95 -14.38 5.34
C THR A 64 -11.49 -14.02 5.53
N ILE A 65 -10.80 -14.76 6.37
CA ILE A 65 -9.40 -14.60 6.70
C ILE A 65 -8.67 -15.84 6.23
N SER A 66 -7.57 -15.66 5.50
CA SER A 66 -6.76 -16.74 4.94
C SER A 66 -5.28 -16.55 5.27
N ASN A 67 -4.50 -17.63 5.19
CA ASN A 67 -3.04 -17.60 5.37
C ASN A 67 -2.54 -17.16 6.75
N LEU A 68 -3.36 -17.27 7.81
CA LEU A 68 -2.99 -16.94 9.18
C LEU A 68 -3.17 -18.12 10.15
N GLN A 69 -3.07 -19.34 9.65
CA GLN A 69 -3.22 -20.55 10.44
C GLN A 69 -2.27 -20.56 11.64
N GLY A 70 -2.80 -20.90 12.82
CA GLY A 70 -2.04 -21.01 14.06
C GLY A 70 -1.57 -19.68 14.66
N LYS A 71 -1.93 -18.54 14.04
CA LYS A 71 -1.56 -17.21 14.54
C LYS A 71 -2.65 -16.63 15.42
N LYS A 72 -2.23 -15.83 16.39
CA LYS A 72 -3.12 -14.96 17.14
C LYS A 72 -3.39 -13.72 16.29
N VAL A 73 -4.66 -13.43 16.05
CA VAL A 73 -5.09 -12.35 15.18
C VAL A 73 -5.97 -11.38 15.94
N GLU A 74 -5.68 -10.10 15.89
CA GLU A 74 -6.56 -9.05 16.40
C GLU A 74 -7.40 -8.47 15.24
N LEU A 75 -8.70 -8.57 15.38
CA LEU A 75 -9.68 -7.98 14.47
C LEU A 75 -10.24 -6.72 15.10
N SER A 76 -10.22 -5.61 14.37
CA SER A 76 -10.75 -4.33 14.82
C SER A 76 -11.61 -3.69 13.73
N VAL A 77 -12.68 -3.01 14.11
CA VAL A 77 -13.46 -2.13 13.24
C VAL A 77 -13.28 -0.70 13.74
N LEU A 78 -12.82 0.17 12.84
CA LEU A 78 -12.54 1.57 13.14
C LEU A 78 -13.47 2.48 12.34
N ASN A 79 -13.80 3.64 12.90
CA ASN A 79 -14.46 4.71 12.16
C ASN A 79 -13.44 5.54 11.35
N VAL A 80 -13.91 6.56 10.62
CA VAL A 80 -13.08 7.42 9.76
C VAL A 80 -12.01 8.21 10.50
N ILE A 81 -12.21 8.48 11.80
CA ILE A 81 -11.22 9.20 12.63
C ILE A 81 -10.24 8.24 13.32
N GLY A 82 -10.36 6.93 13.07
CA GLY A 82 -9.47 5.90 13.63
C GLY A 82 -9.89 5.39 15.02
N SER A 83 -11.05 5.78 15.53
CA SER A 83 -11.55 5.23 16.81
C SER A 83 -11.99 3.78 16.63
N VAL A 84 -11.59 2.93 17.56
CA VAL A 84 -11.95 1.52 17.57
C VAL A 84 -13.39 1.38 18.07
N MET A 85 -14.28 0.92 17.20
CA MET A 85 -15.69 0.68 17.49
C MET A 85 -15.96 -0.76 17.91
N TYR A 86 -15.14 -1.69 17.44
CA TYR A 86 -15.22 -3.11 17.76
C TYR A 86 -13.81 -3.69 17.78
N ARG A 87 -13.55 -4.63 18.69
CA ARG A 87 -12.28 -5.35 18.78
C ARG A 87 -12.51 -6.76 19.28
N GLU A 88 -11.82 -7.71 18.67
CA GLU A 88 -11.84 -9.10 19.07
C GLU A 88 -10.49 -9.75 18.76
N THR A 89 -10.09 -10.67 19.63
CA THR A 89 -8.90 -11.49 19.40
C THR A 89 -9.32 -12.89 18.99
N LEU A 90 -8.80 -13.35 17.88
CA LEU A 90 -9.02 -14.67 17.31
C LEU A 90 -7.76 -15.52 17.56
N THR A 91 -7.91 -16.66 18.21
CA THR A 91 -6.75 -17.51 18.60
C THR A 91 -6.72 -18.84 17.85
N GLU A 92 -7.88 -19.29 17.36
CA GLU A 92 -8.02 -20.57 16.65
C GLU A 92 -8.24 -20.31 15.15
N MET A 93 -7.15 -20.01 14.46
CA MET A 93 -7.19 -19.74 13.03
C MET A 93 -6.89 -21.02 12.25
N ASN A 94 -7.85 -21.46 11.46
CA ASN A 94 -7.64 -22.46 10.41
C ASN A 94 -7.08 -21.78 9.16
N ASP A 95 -6.70 -22.54 8.16
CA ASP A 95 -6.20 -22.04 6.88
C ASP A 95 -7.15 -21.02 6.23
N ARG A 96 -8.45 -21.29 6.33
CA ARG A 96 -9.52 -20.34 5.96
C ARG A 96 -10.51 -20.21 7.12
N TYR A 97 -10.54 -19.03 7.72
CA TYR A 97 -11.45 -18.70 8.81
C TYR A 97 -12.53 -17.75 8.32
N THR A 98 -13.79 -18.09 8.58
CA THR A 98 -14.92 -17.23 8.23
C THR A 98 -15.68 -16.84 9.48
N LYS A 99 -16.02 -15.56 9.60
CA LYS A 99 -16.78 -15.00 10.72
C LYS A 99 -17.84 -14.04 10.22
N MET A 100 -19.00 -14.09 10.82
CA MET A 100 -20.04 -13.10 10.65
C MET A 100 -19.95 -12.06 11.76
N LEU A 101 -19.97 -10.78 11.38
CA LEU A 101 -20.06 -9.64 12.29
C LEU A 101 -21.41 -8.96 12.13
N ASP A 102 -22.07 -8.70 13.25
CA ASP A 102 -23.26 -7.88 13.31
C ASP A 102 -22.89 -6.45 13.73
N LEU A 103 -22.88 -5.57 12.75
CA LEU A 103 -22.62 -4.14 12.89
C LEU A 103 -23.90 -3.32 12.67
N SER A 104 -25.08 -3.93 12.80
CA SER A 104 -26.38 -3.28 12.54
C SER A 104 -26.65 -2.10 13.48
N LYS A 105 -25.99 -2.05 14.64
CA LYS A 105 -26.05 -0.93 15.59
C LYS A 105 -25.14 0.23 15.23
N PHE A 106 -24.31 0.09 14.21
CA PHE A 106 -23.41 1.14 13.76
C PHE A 106 -24.18 2.12 12.87
N ALA A 107 -23.84 3.40 12.98
CA ALA A 107 -24.39 4.41 12.09
C ALA A 107 -23.98 4.16 10.63
N ASN A 108 -24.84 4.59 9.70
CA ASN A 108 -24.45 4.57 8.28
C ASN A 108 -23.19 5.40 8.07
N GLY A 109 -22.27 4.87 7.31
CA GLY A 109 -21.01 5.56 7.06
C GLY A 109 -19.88 4.66 6.62
N LEU A 110 -18.69 5.22 6.62
CA LEU A 110 -17.46 4.57 6.24
C LEU A 110 -16.72 4.05 7.48
N TYR A 111 -16.32 2.79 7.41
CA TYR A 111 -15.55 2.09 8.44
C TYR A 111 -14.35 1.40 7.81
N TYR A 112 -13.42 0.99 8.64
CA TYR A 112 -12.27 0.20 8.26
C TYR A 112 -12.20 -1.05 9.13
N VAL A 113 -12.15 -2.20 8.48
CA VAL A 113 -11.88 -3.48 9.14
C VAL A 113 -10.39 -3.69 9.11
N ARG A 114 -9.75 -3.74 10.26
CA ARG A 114 -8.31 -3.95 10.42
C ARG A 114 -8.05 -5.31 11.03
N LEU A 115 -7.09 -6.00 10.45
CA LEU A 115 -6.60 -7.29 10.89
C LEU A 115 -5.12 -7.17 11.20
N GLU A 116 -4.72 -7.52 12.41
CA GLU A 116 -3.33 -7.49 12.86
C GLU A 116 -2.94 -8.88 13.37
N ALA A 117 -1.83 -9.41 12.86
CA ALA A 117 -1.27 -10.70 13.26
C ALA A 117 0.25 -10.64 13.18
N ASP A 118 0.95 -10.82 14.30
CA ASP A 118 2.40 -10.74 14.39
C ASP A 118 2.95 -9.51 13.67
N ASN A 119 3.61 -9.74 12.52
CA ASN A 119 4.20 -8.68 11.68
C ASN A 119 3.33 -8.32 10.46
N THR A 120 2.07 -8.77 10.41
CA THR A 120 1.16 -8.53 9.29
C THR A 120 0.02 -7.65 9.74
N SER A 121 -0.21 -6.55 9.02
CA SER A 121 -1.39 -5.69 9.20
C SER A 121 -2.09 -5.52 7.87
N GLN A 122 -3.40 -5.76 7.86
CA GLN A 122 -4.25 -5.55 6.70
C GLN A 122 -5.46 -4.71 7.05
N MET A 123 -5.89 -3.90 6.11
CA MET A 123 -7.04 -3.02 6.28
C MET A 123 -7.95 -3.10 5.06
N CYS A 124 -9.25 -3.26 5.31
CA CYS A 124 -10.28 -3.29 4.29
C CYS A 124 -11.31 -2.20 4.58
N LYS A 125 -11.68 -1.42 3.56
CA LYS A 125 -12.74 -0.42 3.63
C LYS A 125 -14.10 -1.11 3.66
N LEU A 126 -15.00 -0.65 4.53
CA LEU A 126 -16.38 -1.12 4.66
C LEU A 126 -17.34 0.08 4.65
N VAL A 127 -18.39 0.00 3.87
CA VAL A 127 -19.48 0.98 3.84
C VAL A 127 -20.74 0.37 4.42
N ILE A 128 -21.33 1.01 5.44
CA ILE A 128 -22.63 0.64 6.04
C ILE A 128 -23.67 1.66 5.60
N ARG A 129 -24.82 1.19 5.11
CA ARG A 129 -25.92 2.02 4.60
C ARG A 129 -27.30 1.41 4.90
#